data_5d797d89a3392739687d3dcb451e492b
#
_entry.id   5d797d89a3392739687d3dcb451e492b
#
_cell.length_a   1.000
_cell.length_b   1.000
_cell.length_c   1.000
_cell.angle_alpha   90.00
_cell.angle_beta   90.00
_cell.angle_gamma   90.00
#
_symmetry.space_group_name_H-M   'P 1'
#
loop_
_entity.id
_entity.type
_entity.pdbx_description
1 polymer ?
#
loop_
_entity_poly.entity_id
_entity_poly.type
_entity_poly.pdbx_seq_one_letter_code
_entity_poly.pdbx_strand_id
1 'polypeptide(L)'
;KAPADGVFRIRLRDLRFGARGGPEFIYRLSVAPAAPDFTLALGADSVSVLQGGGLELAVDVVRTGGFSGAVKLALLETPEGVTAEPGEVPAGSNSGKLKIQVSDQAMATSYALQVIGTSQIAGGEVTRQAHAPHLGRDGEGVSIGAATIPVLNLTVRHPPVFRLYCSEAYLYAHRGSVFPYPMTVERLGDFQGEIFFQTGDRQNRDLDGIRMLDFTLPEEEVEFHMPIYLPETMHINVQSQSQLYTQAYASFIDKHGRPQSFLVVSEKRNMLRTLPPVVKLIAATPRIVMG
;
A
#
# COMPACT_ATOMS: atom_id res chain seq x y z
N LYS A 1 -31.59 -21.05 -6.95
CA LYS A 1 -32.71 -21.03 -7.88
C LYS A 1 -33.23 -22.46 -8.02
N ALA A 2 -34.54 -22.68 -7.90
CA ALA A 2 -35.13 -23.99 -8.19
C ALA A 2 -34.85 -24.37 -9.64
N PRO A 3 -34.40 -25.59 -9.95
CA PRO A 3 -34.05 -26.02 -11.32
C PRO A 3 -35.27 -26.21 -12.22
N ALA A 4 -36.44 -26.45 -11.66
CA ALA A 4 -37.72 -26.63 -12.36
C ALA A 4 -38.89 -26.38 -11.39
N ASP A 5 -40.10 -26.35 -11.91
CA ASP A 5 -41.29 -26.33 -11.08
C ASP A 5 -41.47 -27.67 -10.38
N GLY A 6 -41.84 -27.67 -9.10
CA GLY A 6 -41.97 -28.87 -8.31
C GLY A 6 -41.99 -28.64 -6.79
N VAL A 7 -42.08 -29.74 -6.06
CA VAL A 7 -42.01 -29.73 -4.58
C VAL A 7 -40.56 -29.94 -4.15
N PHE A 8 -40.02 -28.95 -3.43
CA PHE A 8 -38.68 -29.01 -2.91
C PHE A 8 -38.68 -29.20 -1.39
N ARG A 9 -37.76 -30.02 -0.90
CA ARG A 9 -37.56 -30.23 0.54
C ARG A 9 -36.29 -29.47 0.96
N ILE A 10 -36.41 -28.61 1.97
CA ILE A 10 -35.30 -27.92 2.61
C ILE A 10 -34.90 -28.73 3.85
N ARG A 11 -33.63 -29.10 3.93
CA ARG A 11 -33.07 -29.78 5.10
C ARG A 11 -32.03 -28.87 5.78
N LEU A 12 -32.31 -28.54 7.03
CA LEU A 12 -31.36 -27.85 7.91
C LEU A 12 -30.59 -28.89 8.72
N ARG A 13 -29.28 -28.70 8.80
CA ARG A 13 -28.38 -29.50 9.64
C ARG A 13 -27.41 -28.61 10.37
N ASP A 14 -27.05 -28.99 11.60
CA ASP A 14 -25.86 -28.45 12.24
C ASP A 14 -24.62 -28.80 11.40
N LEU A 15 -23.66 -27.86 11.32
CA LEU A 15 -22.40 -28.01 10.58
C LEU A 15 -21.55 -29.18 11.12
N ARG A 16 -21.76 -29.58 12.36
CA ARG A 16 -21.09 -30.69 13.07
C ARG A 16 -21.86 -32.02 13.01
N PHE A 17 -22.53 -32.26 11.90
CA PHE A 17 -23.17 -33.56 11.57
C PHE A 17 -24.25 -34.06 12.54
N GLY A 18 -25.02 -33.16 13.11
CA GLY A 18 -26.19 -33.56 13.91
C GLY A 18 -25.86 -34.09 15.29
N ALA A 19 -24.65 -33.92 15.79
CA ALA A 19 -24.27 -34.23 17.16
C ALA A 19 -24.83 -33.24 18.19
N ARG A 20 -25.40 -32.13 17.71
CA ARG A 20 -25.99 -31.09 18.53
C ARG A 20 -27.41 -30.79 18.08
N GLY A 21 -28.32 -30.76 18.98
CA GLY A 21 -29.71 -30.36 18.79
C GLY A 21 -30.34 -30.15 20.15
N GLY A 22 -31.24 -29.18 20.23
CA GLY A 22 -31.93 -28.85 21.47
C GLY A 22 -32.73 -27.56 21.34
N PRO A 23 -33.54 -27.19 22.30
CA PRO A 23 -34.36 -25.99 22.26
C PRO A 23 -33.55 -24.69 22.24
N GLU A 24 -32.26 -24.74 22.59
CA GLU A 24 -31.33 -23.62 22.51
C GLU A 24 -30.84 -23.31 21.09
N PHE A 25 -30.98 -24.26 20.12
CA PHE A 25 -30.61 -24.08 18.75
C PHE A 25 -31.75 -23.48 17.95
N ILE A 26 -31.89 -22.15 18.03
CA ILE A 26 -32.97 -21.43 17.36
C ILE A 26 -32.50 -21.02 15.95
N TYR A 27 -33.32 -21.24 14.94
CA TYR A 27 -33.12 -20.70 13.62
C TYR A 27 -34.42 -20.10 13.07
N ARG A 28 -34.26 -19.15 12.17
CA ARG A 28 -35.35 -18.55 11.40
C ARG A 28 -35.18 -18.88 9.93
N LEU A 29 -36.09 -19.62 9.33
CA LEU A 29 -36.14 -19.83 7.90
C LEU A 29 -37.17 -18.88 7.30
N SER A 30 -36.74 -18.07 6.32
CA SER A 30 -37.65 -17.23 5.52
C SER A 30 -37.61 -17.71 4.06
N VAL A 31 -38.73 -18.01 3.49
CA VAL A 31 -38.89 -18.38 2.07
C VAL A 31 -39.83 -17.38 1.43
N ALA A 32 -39.34 -16.64 0.47
CA ALA A 32 -40.08 -15.62 -0.26
C ALA A 32 -39.74 -15.69 -1.77
N PRO A 33 -40.62 -15.22 -2.68
CA PRO A 33 -40.25 -15.00 -4.06
C PRO A 33 -39.03 -14.07 -4.12
N ALA A 34 -38.09 -14.39 -5.01
CA ALA A 34 -36.93 -13.52 -5.22
C ALA A 34 -37.39 -12.21 -5.86
N ALA A 35 -37.37 -11.11 -5.11
CA ALA A 35 -37.60 -9.78 -5.64
C ALA A 35 -36.36 -9.30 -6.41
N PRO A 36 -36.53 -8.52 -7.51
CA PRO A 36 -35.43 -7.87 -8.19
C PRO A 36 -34.64 -6.98 -7.22
N ASP A 37 -33.32 -7.18 -7.17
CA ASP A 37 -32.42 -6.41 -6.32
C ASP A 37 -30.97 -6.52 -6.82
N PHE A 38 -30.06 -5.71 -6.25
CA PHE A 38 -28.65 -5.77 -6.51
C PHE A 38 -27.82 -5.46 -5.25
N THR A 39 -26.59 -5.95 -5.23
CA THR A 39 -25.57 -5.55 -4.25
C THR A 39 -24.31 -5.09 -4.97
N LEU A 40 -23.50 -4.27 -4.30
CA LEU A 40 -22.28 -3.70 -4.85
C LEU A 40 -21.07 -4.22 -4.07
N ALA A 41 -20.03 -4.57 -4.81
CA ALA A 41 -18.76 -5.01 -4.24
C ALA A 41 -17.60 -4.17 -4.81
N LEU A 42 -16.64 -3.87 -3.95
CA LEU A 42 -15.35 -3.28 -4.30
C LEU A 42 -14.26 -4.34 -4.24
N GLY A 43 -13.20 -4.18 -5.05
CA GLY A 43 -12.08 -5.12 -5.08
C GLY A 43 -11.09 -4.95 -3.91
N ALA A 44 -11.12 -3.79 -3.22
CA ALA A 44 -10.24 -3.46 -2.11
C ALA A 44 -10.93 -2.53 -1.12
N ASP A 45 -10.52 -2.57 0.14
CA ASP A 45 -10.98 -1.67 1.20
C ASP A 45 -10.14 -0.40 1.33
N SER A 46 -9.02 -0.33 0.62
CA SER A 46 -8.11 0.81 0.65
C SER A 46 -7.48 1.07 -0.71
N VAL A 47 -7.35 2.33 -1.05
CA VAL A 47 -6.69 2.84 -2.26
C VAL A 47 -5.87 4.07 -1.91
N SER A 48 -4.84 4.37 -2.72
CA SER A 48 -4.06 5.58 -2.52
C SER A 48 -3.87 6.36 -3.81
N VAL A 49 -3.83 7.68 -3.69
CA VAL A 49 -3.64 8.61 -4.80
C VAL A 49 -2.77 9.78 -4.35
N LEU A 50 -2.04 10.38 -5.26
CA LEU A 50 -1.31 11.63 -4.99
C LEU A 50 -2.27 12.82 -5.05
N GLN A 51 -1.97 13.87 -4.29
CA GLN A 51 -2.60 15.19 -4.50
C GLN A 51 -2.48 15.59 -5.98
N GLY A 52 -3.54 16.17 -6.54
CA GLY A 52 -3.62 16.50 -7.96
C GLY A 52 -3.84 15.31 -8.90
N GLY A 53 -3.93 14.08 -8.38
CA GLY A 53 -4.13 12.87 -9.15
C GLY A 53 -5.56 12.34 -9.13
N GLY A 54 -5.76 11.19 -9.76
CA GLY A 54 -7.05 10.50 -9.78
C GLY A 54 -6.90 9.00 -9.91
N LEU A 55 -7.99 8.29 -9.70
CA LEU A 55 -8.07 6.84 -9.87
C LEU A 55 -9.41 6.42 -10.48
N GLU A 56 -9.43 5.28 -11.12
CA GLU A 56 -10.65 4.57 -11.54
C GLU A 56 -10.91 3.42 -10.58
N LEU A 57 -12.02 3.50 -9.86
CA LEU A 57 -12.47 2.47 -8.93
C LEU A 57 -13.40 1.51 -9.67
N ALA A 58 -13.05 0.23 -9.77
CA ALA A 58 -13.94 -0.80 -10.28
C ALA A 58 -15.01 -1.13 -9.22
N VAL A 59 -16.26 -1.21 -9.66
CA VAL A 59 -17.42 -1.57 -8.83
C VAL A 59 -18.16 -2.71 -9.48
N ASP A 60 -18.25 -3.83 -8.79
CA ASP A 60 -18.97 -5.00 -9.24
C ASP A 60 -20.41 -5.00 -8.73
N VAL A 61 -21.34 -5.48 -9.57
CA VAL A 61 -22.77 -5.59 -9.26
C VAL A 61 -23.17 -7.05 -9.27
N VAL A 62 -23.68 -7.52 -8.15
CA VAL A 62 -24.34 -8.83 -8.05
C VAL A 62 -25.84 -8.62 -8.17
N ARG A 63 -26.43 -9.13 -9.23
CA ARG A 63 -27.85 -9.00 -9.57
C ARG A 63 -28.65 -10.17 -9.06
N THR A 64 -29.78 -9.94 -8.43
CA THR A 64 -30.66 -10.97 -7.88
C THR A 64 -32.10 -10.76 -8.33
N GLY A 65 -32.96 -11.79 -8.19
CA GLY A 65 -34.39 -11.70 -8.49
C GLY A 65 -34.75 -11.28 -9.92
N GLY A 66 -33.84 -11.47 -10.90
CA GLY A 66 -34.06 -11.07 -12.30
C GLY A 66 -33.79 -9.58 -12.57
N PHE A 67 -33.22 -8.85 -11.64
CA PHE A 67 -32.82 -7.46 -11.90
C PHE A 67 -31.76 -7.39 -13.02
N SER A 68 -32.00 -6.53 -14.02
CA SER A 68 -31.09 -6.31 -15.14
C SER A 68 -30.88 -4.83 -15.48
N GLY A 69 -31.46 -3.90 -14.69
CA GLY A 69 -31.38 -2.46 -14.93
C GLY A 69 -29.97 -1.89 -14.80
N ALA A 70 -29.76 -0.69 -15.34
CA ALA A 70 -28.53 0.08 -15.13
C ALA A 70 -28.42 0.53 -13.67
N VAL A 71 -27.17 0.68 -13.15
CA VAL A 71 -26.90 1.16 -11.80
C VAL A 71 -26.00 2.37 -11.89
N LYS A 72 -26.46 3.53 -11.46
CA LYS A 72 -25.68 4.77 -11.36
C LYS A 72 -24.79 4.71 -10.12
N LEU A 73 -23.51 5.03 -10.28
CA LEU A 73 -22.50 5.01 -9.22
C LEU A 73 -22.15 6.44 -8.78
N ALA A 74 -22.03 6.64 -7.48
CA ALA A 74 -21.62 7.91 -6.89
C ALA A 74 -20.92 7.69 -5.54
N LEU A 75 -20.30 8.74 -5.01
CA LEU A 75 -19.96 8.83 -3.59
C LEU A 75 -21.16 9.40 -2.83
N LEU A 76 -21.45 8.87 -1.64
CA LEU A 76 -22.53 9.38 -0.78
C LEU A 76 -22.20 10.80 -0.30
N GLU A 77 -20.95 10.99 0.16
CA GLU A 77 -20.39 12.27 0.58
C GLU A 77 -18.99 12.41 -0.01
N THR A 78 -18.62 13.62 -0.40
CA THR A 78 -17.29 13.93 -0.93
C THR A 78 -16.54 14.83 0.04
N PRO A 79 -15.40 14.40 0.58
CA PRO A 79 -14.54 15.28 1.38
C PRO A 79 -14.05 16.47 0.56
N GLU A 80 -13.67 17.55 1.25
CA GLU A 80 -13.09 18.72 0.60
C GLU A 80 -11.86 18.33 -0.25
N GLY A 81 -11.86 18.82 -1.49
CA GLY A 81 -10.80 18.51 -2.46
C GLY A 81 -10.89 17.13 -3.13
N VAL A 82 -11.91 16.32 -2.80
CA VAL A 82 -12.18 15.04 -3.48
C VAL A 82 -13.47 15.17 -4.28
N THR A 83 -13.45 14.77 -5.54
CA THR A 83 -14.64 14.74 -6.42
C THR A 83 -14.77 13.38 -7.09
N ALA A 84 -15.97 13.02 -7.49
CA ALA A 84 -16.22 11.82 -8.29
C ALA A 84 -17.05 12.19 -9.53
N GLU A 85 -16.62 11.73 -10.69
CA GLU A 85 -17.45 11.77 -11.89
C GLU A 85 -18.54 10.69 -11.76
N PRO A 86 -19.81 10.99 -12.05
CA PRO A 86 -20.86 10.00 -12.04
C PRO A 86 -20.50 8.80 -12.94
N GLY A 87 -20.51 7.61 -12.36
CA GLY A 87 -20.29 6.38 -13.08
C GLY A 87 -21.58 5.62 -13.35
N GLU A 88 -21.51 4.60 -14.19
CA GLU A 88 -22.65 3.73 -14.46
C GLU A 88 -22.18 2.27 -14.70
N VAL A 89 -22.91 1.32 -14.14
CA VAL A 89 -22.89 -0.05 -14.57
C VAL A 89 -24.04 -0.25 -15.55
N PRO A 90 -23.79 -0.50 -16.85
CA PRO A 90 -24.83 -0.62 -17.84
C PRO A 90 -25.81 -1.77 -17.55
N ALA A 91 -27.02 -1.68 -18.07
CA ALA A 91 -28.01 -2.75 -17.96
C ALA A 91 -27.43 -4.07 -18.46
N GLY A 92 -27.62 -5.14 -17.69
CA GLY A 92 -27.09 -6.48 -17.99
C GLY A 92 -25.60 -6.68 -17.72
N SER A 93 -24.84 -5.61 -17.47
CA SER A 93 -23.43 -5.67 -17.09
C SER A 93 -23.25 -5.93 -15.60
N ASN A 94 -22.16 -6.58 -15.21
CA ASN A 94 -21.86 -6.88 -13.81
C ASN A 94 -20.70 -6.03 -13.24
N SER A 95 -20.14 -5.11 -14.01
CA SER A 95 -19.07 -4.24 -13.53
C SER A 95 -19.13 -2.87 -14.20
N GLY A 96 -18.73 -1.84 -13.49
CA GLY A 96 -18.59 -0.46 -13.96
C GLY A 96 -17.43 0.23 -13.26
N LYS A 97 -17.21 1.50 -13.59
CA LYS A 97 -16.11 2.29 -13.04
C LYS A 97 -16.66 3.59 -12.46
N LEU A 98 -16.10 3.99 -11.33
CA LEU A 98 -16.26 5.30 -10.72
C LEU A 98 -14.92 6.01 -10.75
N LYS A 99 -14.84 7.17 -11.41
CA LYS A 99 -13.62 7.98 -11.42
C LYS A 99 -13.62 8.93 -10.24
N ILE A 100 -12.55 8.88 -9.47
CA ILE A 100 -12.33 9.76 -8.33
C ILE A 100 -11.14 10.66 -8.67
N GLN A 101 -11.31 11.97 -8.48
CA GLN A 101 -10.29 12.98 -8.68
C GLN A 101 -9.97 13.65 -7.34
N VAL A 102 -8.70 13.89 -7.10
CA VAL A 102 -8.22 14.57 -5.91
C VAL A 102 -7.51 15.85 -6.34
N SER A 103 -7.98 16.96 -5.81
CA SER A 103 -7.37 18.27 -6.06
C SER A 103 -5.93 18.30 -5.52
N ASP A 104 -5.07 19.09 -6.13
CA ASP A 104 -3.75 19.44 -5.59
C ASP A 104 -3.86 20.21 -4.25
N GLN A 105 -5.02 20.80 -3.96
CA GLN A 105 -5.34 21.49 -2.70
C GLN A 105 -5.94 20.56 -1.63
N ALA A 106 -6.24 19.29 -1.94
CA ALA A 106 -6.75 18.36 -0.95
C ALA A 106 -5.70 18.10 0.15
N MET A 107 -6.13 17.84 1.36
CA MET A 107 -5.19 17.50 2.44
C MET A 107 -4.61 16.10 2.22
N ALA A 108 -3.30 15.95 2.46
CA ALA A 108 -2.63 14.65 2.50
C ALA A 108 -3.03 13.91 3.80
N THR A 109 -4.05 13.08 3.71
CA THR A 109 -4.62 12.32 4.84
C THR A 109 -5.43 11.13 4.31
N SER A 110 -6.01 10.36 5.21
CA SER A 110 -6.93 9.27 4.85
C SER A 110 -8.37 9.72 5.04
N TYR A 111 -9.20 9.42 4.05
CA TYR A 111 -10.63 9.70 4.03
C TYR A 111 -11.41 8.39 3.98
N ALA A 112 -12.49 8.30 4.74
CA ALA A 112 -13.44 7.21 4.67
C ALA A 112 -14.53 7.57 3.64
N LEU A 113 -14.55 6.89 2.50
CA LEU A 113 -15.53 7.12 1.44
C LEU A 113 -16.61 6.04 1.46
N GLN A 114 -17.83 6.43 1.10
CA GLN A 114 -18.95 5.52 0.91
C GLN A 114 -19.38 5.56 -0.56
N VAL A 115 -19.20 4.44 -1.24
CA VAL A 115 -19.64 4.27 -2.63
C VAL A 115 -21.06 3.75 -2.64
N ILE A 116 -21.93 4.40 -3.39
CA ILE A 116 -23.33 4.00 -3.55
C ILE A 116 -23.67 3.74 -5.00
N GLY A 117 -24.64 2.89 -5.20
CA GLY A 117 -25.27 2.69 -6.50
C GLY A 117 -26.78 2.81 -6.40
N THR A 118 -27.36 3.48 -7.38
CA THR A 118 -28.78 3.79 -7.43
C THR A 118 -29.39 3.27 -8.73
N SER A 119 -30.55 2.64 -8.63
CA SER A 119 -31.30 2.13 -9.79
C SER A 119 -32.80 2.20 -9.57
N GLN A 120 -33.57 2.12 -10.66
CA GLN A 120 -35.01 2.01 -10.62
C GLN A 120 -35.43 0.54 -10.54
N ILE A 121 -36.18 0.16 -9.51
CA ILE A 121 -36.70 -1.20 -9.30
C ILE A 121 -38.18 -1.13 -8.95
N ALA A 122 -39.00 -1.83 -9.71
CA ALA A 122 -40.45 -1.87 -9.50
C ALA A 122 -41.11 -0.49 -9.39
N GLY A 123 -40.62 0.52 -10.12
CA GLY A 123 -41.15 1.88 -10.14
C GLY A 123 -40.67 2.79 -8.99
N GLY A 124 -39.77 2.30 -8.14
CA GLY A 124 -39.14 3.07 -7.07
C GLY A 124 -37.62 3.15 -7.23
N GLU A 125 -37.04 4.23 -6.71
CA GLU A 125 -35.60 4.37 -6.63
C GLU A 125 -35.03 3.56 -5.46
N VAL A 126 -34.03 2.72 -5.73
CA VAL A 126 -33.36 1.88 -4.75
C VAL A 126 -31.87 2.20 -4.73
N THR A 127 -31.35 2.56 -3.58
CA THR A 127 -29.93 2.81 -3.35
C THR A 127 -29.32 1.66 -2.55
N ARG A 128 -28.12 1.21 -2.95
CA ARG A 128 -27.32 0.22 -2.24
C ARG A 128 -25.91 0.74 -2.03
N GLN A 129 -25.36 0.47 -0.87
CA GLN A 129 -23.97 0.78 -0.54
C GLN A 129 -23.04 -0.33 -0.98
N ALA A 130 -21.89 0.04 -1.51
CA ALA A 130 -20.87 -0.91 -1.88
C ALA A 130 -20.10 -1.40 -0.65
N HIS A 131 -19.72 -2.66 -0.66
CA HIS A 131 -18.93 -3.29 0.38
C HIS A 131 -17.57 -3.72 -0.14
N ALA A 132 -16.54 -3.44 0.61
CA ALA A 132 -15.16 -3.85 0.33
C ALA A 132 -14.78 -5.08 1.14
N PRO A 133 -13.95 -6.00 0.60
CA PRO A 133 -13.39 -7.09 1.37
C PRO A 133 -12.44 -6.55 2.43
N HIS A 134 -12.60 -6.97 3.67
CA HIS A 134 -11.71 -6.59 4.77
C HIS A 134 -11.15 -7.83 5.43
N LEU A 135 -9.82 -7.93 5.48
CA LEU A 135 -9.11 -8.98 6.22
C LEU A 135 -8.74 -8.43 7.59
N GLY A 136 -9.53 -8.79 8.59
CA GLY A 136 -9.20 -8.51 9.98
C GLY A 136 -7.90 -9.23 10.38
N ARG A 137 -7.04 -8.52 11.13
CA ARG A 137 -5.86 -9.10 11.76
C ARG A 137 -5.89 -8.78 13.25
N ASP A 138 -5.49 -9.72 14.08
CA ASP A 138 -5.27 -9.46 15.50
C ASP A 138 -3.96 -8.68 15.75
N GLY A 139 -3.67 -8.37 17.02
CA GLY A 139 -2.46 -7.65 17.40
C GLY A 139 -1.15 -8.39 17.09
N GLU A 140 -1.21 -9.68 16.78
CA GLU A 140 -0.07 -10.52 16.37
C GLU A 140 0.02 -10.67 14.84
N GLY A 141 -0.92 -10.04 14.09
CA GLY A 141 -0.97 -10.10 12.65
C GLY A 141 -1.59 -11.36 12.06
N VAL A 142 -2.20 -12.21 12.91
CA VAL A 142 -2.92 -13.41 12.48
C VAL A 142 -4.27 -13.02 11.88
N SER A 143 -4.62 -13.60 10.74
CA SER A 143 -5.92 -13.36 10.10
C SER A 143 -7.06 -13.93 10.95
N ILE A 144 -7.96 -13.06 11.39
CA ILE A 144 -9.14 -13.42 12.19
C ILE A 144 -10.42 -13.62 11.39
N GLY A 145 -10.31 -13.61 10.06
CA GLY A 145 -11.39 -13.88 9.14
C GLY A 145 -11.56 -12.80 8.07
N ALA A 146 -12.34 -13.12 7.07
CA ALA A 146 -12.75 -12.18 6.04
C ALA A 146 -14.12 -11.60 6.40
N ALA A 147 -14.22 -10.29 6.40
CA ALA A 147 -15.45 -9.54 6.55
C ALA A 147 -15.66 -8.63 5.33
N THR A 148 -16.81 -8.02 5.21
CA THR A 148 -17.04 -6.94 4.26
C THR A 148 -17.42 -5.69 5.02
N ILE A 149 -16.85 -4.55 4.63
CA ILE A 149 -17.12 -3.26 5.26
C ILE A 149 -17.69 -2.27 4.21
N PRO A 150 -18.61 -1.39 4.60
CA PRO A 150 -19.23 -0.43 3.69
C PRO A 150 -18.39 0.85 3.53
N VAL A 151 -17.08 0.75 3.64
CA VAL A 151 -16.16 1.88 3.61
C VAL A 151 -14.97 1.56 2.69
N LEU A 152 -14.60 2.53 1.87
CA LEU A 152 -13.36 2.57 1.12
C LEU A 152 -12.43 3.62 1.75
N ASN A 153 -11.27 3.21 2.20
CA ASN A 153 -10.26 4.13 2.72
C ASN A 153 -9.45 4.71 1.55
N LEU A 154 -9.61 6.00 1.29
CA LEU A 154 -8.81 6.74 0.32
C LEU A 154 -7.66 7.44 1.06
N THR A 155 -6.42 7.01 0.81
CA THR A 155 -5.24 7.70 1.30
C THR A 155 -4.72 8.67 0.25
N VAL A 156 -4.86 9.97 0.52
CA VAL A 156 -4.27 11.03 -0.30
C VAL A 156 -2.84 11.26 0.19
N ARG A 157 -1.87 11.06 -0.70
CA ARG A 157 -0.44 11.21 -0.40
C ARG A 157 0.09 12.51 -0.96
N HIS A 158 1.03 13.11 -0.24
CA HIS A 158 1.80 14.24 -0.75
C HIS A 158 2.62 13.78 -1.98
N PRO A 159 2.78 14.63 -3.02
CA PRO A 159 3.70 14.35 -4.12
C PRO A 159 5.13 14.14 -3.63
N PRO A 160 5.99 13.44 -4.37
CA PRO A 160 7.40 13.36 -4.07
C PRO A 160 8.03 14.75 -3.92
N VAL A 161 8.83 14.94 -2.87
CA VAL A 161 9.54 16.21 -2.61
C VAL A 161 11.00 16.13 -3.04
N PHE A 162 11.52 14.92 -3.28
CA PHE A 162 12.83 14.70 -3.89
C PHE A 162 12.91 13.33 -4.56
N ARG A 163 13.92 13.15 -5.42
CA ARG A 163 14.31 11.86 -6.00
C ARG A 163 15.78 11.60 -5.72
N LEU A 164 16.16 10.32 -5.67
CA LEU A 164 17.52 9.86 -5.45
C LEU A 164 18.09 9.22 -6.71
N TYR A 165 19.29 9.61 -7.06
CA TYR A 165 20.03 9.00 -8.17
C TYR A 165 21.35 8.42 -7.65
N CYS A 166 21.61 7.17 -8.03
CA CYS A 166 22.84 6.46 -7.76
C CYS A 166 23.69 6.38 -9.04
N SER A 167 24.99 6.12 -8.90
CA SER A 167 25.84 5.84 -10.04
C SER A 167 25.30 4.67 -10.88
N GLU A 168 25.29 4.82 -12.19
CA GLU A 168 24.91 3.74 -13.12
C GLU A 168 26.07 2.76 -13.39
N ALA A 169 27.29 3.18 -13.16
CA ALA A 169 28.49 2.37 -13.32
C ALA A 169 28.89 1.72 -12.00
N TYR A 170 29.54 0.54 -12.10
CA TYR A 170 30.15 -0.07 -10.93
C TYR A 170 31.32 0.78 -10.43
N LEU A 171 31.26 1.11 -9.13
CA LEU A 171 32.36 1.72 -8.40
C LEU A 171 33.09 0.62 -7.62
N TYR A 172 34.39 0.82 -7.42
CA TYR A 172 35.24 -0.14 -6.75
C TYR A 172 35.75 0.43 -5.44
N ALA A 173 35.57 -0.30 -4.35
CA ALA A 173 36.00 0.13 -3.04
C ALA A 173 36.70 -0.97 -2.27
N HIS A 174 37.69 -0.62 -1.47
CA HIS A 174 38.43 -1.57 -0.67
C HIS A 174 37.69 -1.92 0.63
N ARG A 175 37.71 -3.21 1.00
CA ARG A 175 37.23 -3.67 2.31
C ARG A 175 38.06 -3.06 3.43
N GLY A 176 37.49 -2.94 4.62
CA GLY A 176 38.13 -2.31 5.76
C GLY A 176 38.19 -0.78 5.65
N SER A 177 37.31 -0.16 4.85
CA SER A 177 37.27 1.28 4.65
C SER A 177 35.86 1.85 4.69
N VAL A 178 35.74 3.16 4.79
CA VAL A 178 34.53 3.91 4.50
C VAL A 178 34.69 4.47 3.08
N PHE A 179 33.79 4.08 2.20
CA PHE A 179 33.78 4.49 0.80
C PHE A 179 32.79 5.65 0.60
N PRO A 180 33.24 6.80 0.08
CA PRO A 180 32.35 7.91 -0.25
C PRO A 180 31.63 7.64 -1.57
N TYR A 181 30.43 7.06 -1.50
CA TYR A 181 29.64 6.72 -2.68
C TYR A 181 28.94 7.97 -3.24
N PRO A 182 29.18 8.36 -4.51
CA PRO A 182 28.58 9.54 -5.10
C PRO A 182 27.10 9.33 -5.37
N MET A 183 26.30 10.30 -4.95
CA MET A 183 24.87 10.34 -5.16
C MET A 183 24.41 11.75 -5.52
N THR A 184 23.25 11.82 -6.16
CA THR A 184 22.60 13.08 -6.49
C THR A 184 21.15 13.05 -6.03
N VAL A 185 20.67 14.17 -5.52
CA VAL A 185 19.28 14.42 -5.17
C VAL A 185 18.71 15.44 -6.15
N GLU A 186 17.58 15.11 -6.73
CA GLU A 186 16.71 16.08 -7.41
C GLU A 186 15.66 16.55 -6.43
N ARG A 187 15.75 17.81 -5.98
CA ARG A 187 14.72 18.45 -5.14
C ARG A 187 13.55 18.86 -6.01
N LEU A 188 12.32 18.57 -5.57
CA LEU A 188 11.10 18.77 -6.36
C LEU A 188 10.22 19.85 -5.71
N GLY A 189 9.58 20.65 -6.56
CA GLY A 189 8.80 21.81 -6.09
C GLY A 189 9.68 22.79 -5.34
N ASP A 190 9.17 23.32 -4.25
CA ASP A 190 9.86 24.30 -3.40
C ASP A 190 10.58 23.67 -2.20
N PHE A 191 10.76 22.33 -2.21
CA PHE A 191 11.40 21.66 -1.10
C PHE A 191 12.92 21.90 -1.07
N GLN A 192 13.40 22.55 0.00
CA GLN A 192 14.82 22.83 0.23
C GLN A 192 15.34 22.23 1.55
N GLY A 193 14.49 21.59 2.34
CA GLY A 193 14.82 21.09 3.67
C GLY A 193 15.88 19.99 3.71
N GLU A 194 16.30 19.64 4.89
CA GLU A 194 17.26 18.56 5.15
C GLU A 194 16.71 17.19 4.72
N ILE A 195 17.60 16.32 4.27
CA ILE A 195 17.30 14.94 3.89
C ILE A 195 18.20 14.00 4.70
N PHE A 196 17.58 13.07 5.41
CA PHE A 196 18.27 12.07 6.24
C PHE A 196 18.41 10.76 5.48
N PHE A 197 19.61 10.19 5.50
CA PHE A 197 19.94 8.97 4.79
C PHE A 197 20.22 7.83 5.75
N GLN A 198 19.81 6.63 5.35
CA GLN A 198 20.09 5.40 6.08
C GLN A 198 20.16 4.22 5.12
N THR A 199 20.62 3.07 5.62
CA THR A 199 20.61 1.84 4.84
C THR A 199 19.16 1.42 4.54
N GLY A 200 18.85 1.19 3.28
CA GLY A 200 17.56 0.62 2.88
C GLY A 200 17.49 -0.84 3.31
N ASP A 201 16.59 -1.12 4.26
CA ASP A 201 16.44 -2.45 4.87
C ASP A 201 15.63 -3.41 3.99
N ARG A 202 16.05 -3.61 2.73
CA ARG A 202 15.39 -4.65 1.94
C ARG A 202 15.92 -6.06 2.25
N GLN A 203 17.16 -6.21 2.67
CA GLN A 203 17.76 -7.52 3.02
C GLN A 203 19.01 -7.35 3.89
N ASN A 204 18.81 -7.01 5.13
CA ASN A 204 19.91 -6.87 6.11
C ASN A 204 20.77 -8.14 6.28
N ARG A 205 20.30 -9.28 5.80
CA ARG A 205 20.96 -10.58 5.92
C ARG A 205 22.10 -10.80 4.93
N ASP A 206 22.08 -10.10 3.78
CA ASP A 206 23.00 -10.39 2.67
C ASP A 206 24.04 -9.28 2.45
N LEU A 207 24.10 -8.30 3.35
CA LEU A 207 25.03 -7.18 3.22
C LEU A 207 26.39 -7.43 3.86
N ASP A 208 26.65 -8.61 4.43
CA ASP A 208 27.92 -8.98 5.05
C ASP A 208 28.49 -7.90 6.01
N GLY A 209 27.60 -7.19 6.71
CA GLY A 209 27.98 -6.10 7.61
C GLY A 209 28.26 -4.77 6.93
N ILE A 210 28.00 -4.62 5.63
CA ILE A 210 28.00 -3.29 4.96
C ILE A 210 26.98 -2.40 5.64
N ARG A 211 27.36 -1.16 5.92
CA ARG A 211 26.46 -0.16 6.50
C ARG A 211 26.65 1.18 5.82
N MET A 212 25.56 1.85 5.52
CA MET A 212 25.59 3.29 5.33
C MET A 212 25.67 3.92 6.72
N LEU A 213 26.59 4.83 6.92
CA LEU A 213 26.64 5.64 8.14
C LEU A 213 25.51 6.66 8.07
N ASP A 214 24.94 6.99 9.22
CA ASP A 214 23.93 8.03 9.29
C ASP A 214 24.49 9.33 8.70
N PHE A 215 23.73 9.90 7.77
CA PHE A 215 24.14 11.07 7.02
C PHE A 215 22.95 11.99 6.82
N THR A 216 23.15 13.27 7.00
CA THR A 216 22.18 14.32 6.74
C THR A 216 22.69 15.22 5.65
N LEU A 217 21.95 15.32 4.55
CA LEU A 217 22.23 16.28 3.49
C LEU A 217 21.61 17.62 3.88
N PRO A 218 22.43 18.68 3.99
CA PRO A 218 21.95 20.02 4.33
C PRO A 218 20.93 20.56 3.32
N GLU A 219 20.29 21.65 3.71
CA GLU A 219 19.39 22.41 2.84
C GLU A 219 20.10 22.81 1.55
N GLU A 220 19.36 22.80 0.45
CA GLU A 220 19.81 23.21 -0.89
C GLU A 220 20.89 22.34 -1.55
N GLU A 221 21.62 21.50 -0.82
CA GLU A 221 22.61 20.61 -1.43
C GLU A 221 21.96 19.55 -2.30
N VAL A 222 22.63 19.22 -3.43
CA VAL A 222 22.12 18.26 -4.44
C VAL A 222 23.11 17.13 -4.75
N GLU A 223 24.42 17.40 -4.70
CA GLU A 223 25.47 16.41 -4.92
C GLU A 223 26.20 16.10 -3.62
N PHE A 224 26.38 14.83 -3.31
CA PHE A 224 27.03 14.41 -2.07
C PHE A 224 27.69 13.05 -2.19
N HIS A 225 28.46 12.69 -1.18
CA HIS A 225 29.10 11.39 -1.07
C HIS A 225 28.56 10.66 0.16
N MET A 226 27.75 9.64 -0.08
CA MET A 226 27.19 8.79 0.98
C MET A 226 28.28 7.91 1.60
N PRO A 227 28.60 8.02 2.90
CA PRO A 227 29.63 7.22 3.53
C PRO A 227 29.14 5.78 3.75
N ILE A 228 29.74 4.82 3.01
CA ILE A 228 29.42 3.39 3.10
C ILE A 228 30.59 2.69 3.79
N TYR A 229 30.33 2.12 4.96
CA TYR A 229 31.29 1.29 5.66
C TYR A 229 31.33 -0.12 5.06
N LEU A 230 32.54 -0.59 4.70
CA LEU A 230 32.82 -1.90 4.12
C LEU A 230 33.65 -2.70 5.10
N PRO A 231 33.11 -3.72 5.80
CA PRO A 231 33.89 -4.52 6.74
C PRO A 231 35.06 -5.25 6.07
N GLU A 232 36.16 -5.43 6.79
CA GLU A 232 37.30 -6.20 6.30
C GLU A 232 36.95 -7.66 6.03
N THR A 233 36.08 -8.22 6.85
CA THR A 233 35.69 -9.64 6.84
C THR A 233 34.65 -10.01 5.80
N MET A 234 34.03 -9.03 5.11
CA MET A 234 33.01 -9.32 4.12
C MET A 234 33.56 -10.13 2.95
N HIS A 235 32.73 -10.99 2.39
CA HIS A 235 33.08 -11.77 1.21
C HIS A 235 33.18 -10.89 -0.05
N ILE A 236 34.13 -11.23 -0.92
CA ILE A 236 34.24 -10.63 -2.25
C ILE A 236 33.25 -11.35 -3.17
N ASN A 237 31.98 -11.30 -2.85
CA ASN A 237 30.96 -11.89 -3.69
C ASN A 237 30.09 -10.79 -4.28
N VAL A 238 29.96 -10.81 -5.61
CA VAL A 238 29.15 -9.87 -6.36
C VAL A 238 27.68 -9.91 -5.95
N GLN A 239 27.20 -11.02 -5.43
CA GLN A 239 25.77 -11.16 -5.08
C GLN A 239 25.38 -10.44 -3.80
N SER A 240 26.21 -10.47 -2.76
CA SER A 240 25.92 -9.76 -1.51
C SER A 240 25.92 -8.24 -1.68
N GLN A 241 26.68 -7.72 -2.63
CA GLN A 241 26.76 -6.29 -2.93
C GLN A 241 25.60 -5.80 -3.82
N SER A 242 24.85 -6.71 -4.43
CA SER A 242 23.78 -6.37 -5.36
C SER A 242 22.49 -5.89 -4.69
N GLN A 243 22.40 -5.98 -3.38
CA GLN A 243 21.18 -5.65 -2.61
C GLN A 243 21.28 -4.36 -1.80
N LEU A 244 22.37 -3.62 -1.95
CA LEU A 244 22.54 -2.36 -1.25
C LEU A 244 21.68 -1.27 -1.90
N TYR A 245 20.68 -0.77 -1.17
CA TYR A 245 19.84 0.35 -1.56
C TYR A 245 19.96 1.48 -0.55
N THR A 246 19.90 2.71 -1.03
CA THR A 246 19.83 3.89 -0.18
C THR A 246 18.38 4.20 0.14
N GLN A 247 18.10 4.40 1.41
CA GLN A 247 16.83 4.93 1.90
C GLN A 247 17.05 6.34 2.43
N ALA A 248 16.15 7.24 2.10
CA ALA A 248 16.19 8.60 2.59
C ALA A 248 14.81 9.09 2.99
N TYR A 249 14.74 9.97 3.97
CA TYR A 249 13.51 10.60 4.39
C TYR A 249 13.72 12.08 4.70
N ALA A 250 12.65 12.83 4.53
CA ALA A 250 12.57 14.23 4.90
C ALA A 250 11.30 14.49 5.70
N SER A 251 11.37 15.38 6.66
CA SER A 251 10.21 15.90 7.37
C SER A 251 10.04 17.37 7.01
N PHE A 252 8.81 17.77 6.72
CA PHE A 252 8.52 19.14 6.30
C PHE A 252 7.10 19.53 6.71
N ILE A 253 6.81 20.82 6.65
CA ILE A 253 5.46 21.34 6.86
C ILE A 253 4.83 21.56 5.47
N ASP A 254 3.67 20.97 5.25
CA ASP A 254 2.92 21.14 3.99
C ASP A 254 2.26 22.54 3.93
N LYS A 255 1.68 22.84 2.77
CA LYS A 255 0.99 24.12 2.54
C LYS A 255 -0.23 24.34 3.44
N HIS A 256 -0.72 23.34 4.13
CA HIS A 256 -1.80 23.42 5.12
C HIS A 256 -1.28 23.56 6.55
N GLY A 257 0.03 23.75 6.75
CA GLY A 257 0.67 23.87 8.07
C GLY A 257 0.78 22.55 8.82
N ARG A 258 0.68 21.39 8.14
CA ARG A 258 0.74 20.07 8.76
C ARG A 258 2.11 19.43 8.60
N PRO A 259 2.61 18.75 9.63
CA PRO A 259 3.83 17.99 9.52
C PRO A 259 3.61 16.79 8.60
N GLN A 260 4.48 16.65 7.61
CA GLN A 260 4.52 15.54 6.65
C GLN A 260 5.88 14.87 6.72
N SER A 261 5.91 13.61 6.32
CA SER A 261 7.14 12.85 6.16
C SER A 261 7.11 12.16 4.80
N PHE A 262 8.21 12.29 4.06
CA PHE A 262 8.39 11.63 2.78
C PHE A 262 9.58 10.70 2.84
N LEU A 263 9.34 9.44 2.52
CA LEU A 263 10.36 8.38 2.51
C LEU A 263 10.50 7.84 1.09
N VAL A 264 11.72 7.67 0.65
CA VAL A 264 12.06 7.05 -0.63
C VAL A 264 13.19 6.04 -0.46
N VAL A 265 13.11 4.96 -1.22
CA VAL A 265 14.22 4.03 -1.43
C VAL A 265 14.69 4.22 -2.86
N SER A 266 16.00 4.28 -3.08
CA SER A 266 16.56 4.43 -4.42
C SER A 266 15.99 3.37 -5.38
N GLU A 267 15.58 3.78 -6.57
CA GLU A 267 15.02 2.87 -7.57
C GLU A 267 16.04 1.82 -8.01
N LYS A 268 17.28 2.24 -8.17
CA LYS A 268 18.40 1.41 -8.52
C LYS A 268 19.25 1.12 -7.27
N ARG A 269 19.83 -0.07 -7.23
CA ARG A 269 20.82 -0.43 -6.22
C ARG A 269 22.08 0.40 -6.35
N ASN A 270 22.82 0.56 -5.26
CA ASN A 270 24.14 1.16 -5.28
C ASN A 270 25.12 0.20 -5.98
N MET A 271 25.60 0.59 -7.15
CA MET A 271 26.49 -0.22 -7.99
C MET A 271 27.92 -0.19 -7.41
N LEU A 272 28.18 -1.08 -6.46
CA LEU A 272 29.44 -1.15 -5.72
C LEU A 272 30.04 -2.56 -5.81
N ARG A 273 31.36 -2.64 -6.07
CA ARG A 273 32.15 -3.86 -6.00
C ARG A 273 33.29 -3.69 -5.02
N THR A 274 33.53 -4.71 -4.22
CA THR A 274 34.59 -4.66 -3.20
C THR A 274 35.87 -5.28 -3.70
N LEU A 275 36.97 -4.67 -3.31
CA LEU A 275 38.34 -5.12 -3.53
C LEU A 275 38.96 -5.60 -2.19
N PRO A 276 40.03 -6.37 -2.22
CA PRO A 276 40.79 -6.70 -1.02
C PRO A 276 41.23 -5.44 -0.24
N PRO A 277 41.41 -5.49 1.07
CA PRO A 277 41.89 -4.36 1.84
C PRO A 277 43.27 -3.92 1.38
N VAL A 278 43.51 -2.62 1.29
CA VAL A 278 44.84 -2.05 0.93
C VAL A 278 45.84 -2.23 2.08
N VAL A 279 45.32 -2.12 3.31
CA VAL A 279 46.14 -2.25 4.54
C VAL A 279 45.48 -3.29 5.42
N LYS A 280 46.28 -4.21 5.92
CA LYS A 280 45.85 -5.18 6.92
C LYS A 280 46.58 -4.88 8.22
N LEU A 281 45.81 -4.55 9.25
CA LEU A 281 46.34 -4.41 10.60
C LEU A 281 46.52 -5.79 11.23
N ILE A 282 47.74 -6.10 11.62
CA ILE A 282 48.07 -7.33 12.35
C ILE A 282 48.48 -6.92 13.75
N ALA A 283 47.77 -7.38 14.77
CA ALA A 283 48.18 -7.14 16.14
C ALA A 283 49.54 -7.84 16.41
N ALA A 284 50.50 -7.10 16.88
CA ALA A 284 51.80 -7.66 17.22
C ALA A 284 51.70 -8.66 18.40
N THR A 285 50.67 -8.55 19.23
CA THR A 285 50.41 -9.44 20.34
C THR A 285 48.99 -9.97 20.25
N PRO A 286 48.76 -11.32 20.14
CA PRO A 286 47.41 -11.86 19.98
C PRO A 286 46.60 -11.92 21.28
N ARG A 287 47.04 -11.31 22.36
CA ARG A 287 46.36 -11.29 23.66
C ARG A 287 46.12 -9.87 24.14
N ILE A 288 44.86 -9.54 24.38
CA ILE A 288 44.45 -8.41 25.20
C ILE A 288 44.41 -8.91 26.63
N VAL A 289 45.32 -8.47 27.48
CA VAL A 289 45.22 -8.65 28.93
C VAL A 289 44.36 -7.51 29.44
N MET A 290 43.12 -7.83 29.81
CA MET A 290 42.32 -6.88 30.58
C MET A 290 42.80 -6.91 32.00
N GLY A 291 43.30 -5.75 32.47
CA GLY A 291 43.66 -5.52 33.85
C GLY A 291 42.45 -5.25 34.73
#